data_1df11f997a806c5ebd1913d4f5e4329d
#
_entry.id   1df11f997a806c5ebd1913d4f5e4329d
#
_cell.length_a   1.000
_cell.length_b   1.000
_cell.length_c   1.000
_cell.angle_alpha   90.00
_cell.angle_beta   90.00
_cell.angle_gamma   90.00
#
_symmetry.space_group_name_H-M   'P 1'
#
loop_
_entity.id
_entity.type
_entity.pdbx_description
1 polymer ?
#
loop_
_entity_poly.entity_id
_entity_poly.type
_entity_poly.pdbx_seq_one_letter_code
_entity_poly.pdbx_strand_id
1 'polypeptide(L)'
;LALKSYNIAKAKIKSTEATLKAAQSAYEIIKSKFENGLIDNVAFLQSLTEKYDAISQHKKAINDLEVKKATIIYHSGEKLQEYIR
;
A
#
# COMPACT_ATOMS: atom_id res chain seq x y z
N LEU A 1 5.75 19.21 10.73
CA LEU A 1 6.46 17.93 10.79
C LEU A 1 5.51 16.75 10.73
N ALA A 2 4.56 16.62 11.68
CA ALA A 2 3.57 15.56 11.69
C ALA A 2 2.67 15.64 10.45
N LEU A 3 2.28 16.84 10.05
CA LEU A 3 1.46 17.06 8.88
C LEU A 3 2.18 16.67 7.58
N LYS A 4 3.47 16.98 7.51
CA LYS A 4 4.29 16.59 6.35
C LYS A 4 4.40 15.07 6.23
N SER A 5 4.62 14.37 7.35
CA SER A 5 4.66 12.91 7.37
C SER A 5 3.32 12.30 6.96
N TYR A 6 2.22 12.90 7.42
CA TYR A 6 0.87 12.47 7.03
C TYR A 6 0.67 12.60 5.52
N ASN A 7 1.05 13.73 4.94
CA ASN A 7 0.91 13.97 3.51
C ASN A 7 1.76 13.01 2.67
N ILE A 8 2.97 12.69 3.14
CA ILE A 8 3.84 11.71 2.49
C ILE A 8 3.21 10.32 2.53
N ALA A 9 2.66 9.92 3.68
CA ALA A 9 2.00 8.63 3.82
C ALA A 9 0.77 8.54 2.93
N LYS A 10 0.01 9.62 2.80
CA LYS A 10 -1.16 9.69 1.91
C LYS A 10 -0.76 9.54 0.44
N ALA A 11 0.31 10.20 0.03
CA ALA A 11 0.84 10.08 -1.33
C ALA A 11 1.32 8.65 -1.61
N LYS A 12 1.89 8.00 -0.61
CA LYS A 12 2.37 6.62 -0.73
C LYS A 12 1.22 5.63 -0.94
N ILE A 13 0.07 5.86 -0.31
CA ILE A 13 -1.14 5.05 -0.55
C ILE A 13 -1.54 5.14 -2.02
N LYS A 14 -1.58 6.33 -2.57
CA LYS A 14 -1.94 6.56 -3.97
C LYS A 14 -0.97 5.86 -4.92
N SER A 15 0.33 5.98 -4.64
CA SER A 15 1.40 5.35 -5.42
C SER A 15 1.31 3.83 -5.36
N THR A 16 1.14 3.25 -4.18
CA THR A 16 1.05 1.79 -4.01
C THR A 16 -0.25 1.24 -4.58
N GLU A 17 -1.33 2.02 -4.56
CA GLU A 17 -2.58 1.63 -5.22
C GLU A 17 -2.39 1.50 -6.73
N ALA A 18 -1.70 2.46 -7.35
CA ALA A 18 -1.40 2.41 -8.78
C ALA A 18 -0.52 1.21 -9.12
N THR A 19 0.50 0.95 -8.29
CA THR A 19 1.39 -0.21 -8.46
C THR A 19 0.60 -1.51 -8.33
N LEU A 20 -0.33 -1.59 -7.37
CA LEU A 20 -1.16 -2.77 -7.17
C LEU A 20 -2.06 -3.01 -8.37
N LYS A 21 -2.69 -1.99 -8.90
CA LYS A 21 -3.54 -2.11 -10.10
C LYS A 21 -2.73 -2.59 -11.30
N ALA A 22 -1.53 -2.06 -11.49
CA ALA A 22 -0.64 -2.48 -12.56
C ALA A 22 -0.22 -3.95 -12.40
N ALA A 23 0.11 -4.36 -11.17
CA ALA A 23 0.51 -5.74 -10.89
C ALA A 23 -0.67 -6.71 -11.09
N GLN A 24 -1.87 -6.32 -10.71
CA GLN A 24 -3.07 -7.13 -10.93
C GLN A 24 -3.36 -7.30 -12.42
N SER A 25 -3.27 -6.23 -13.21
CA SER A 25 -3.47 -6.29 -14.65
C SER A 25 -2.44 -7.18 -15.32
N ALA A 26 -1.16 -7.03 -14.95
CA ALA A 26 -0.08 -7.87 -15.46
C ALA A 26 -0.31 -9.34 -15.09
N TYR A 27 -0.74 -9.60 -13.86
CA TYR A 27 -1.03 -10.96 -13.40
C TYR A 27 -2.16 -11.60 -14.23
N GLU A 28 -3.22 -10.86 -14.52
CA GLU A 28 -4.34 -11.40 -15.31
C GLU A 28 -3.90 -11.80 -16.72
N ILE A 29 -3.02 -11.00 -17.33
CA ILE A 29 -2.46 -11.32 -18.65
C ILE A 29 -1.60 -12.58 -18.57
N ILE A 30 -0.72 -12.66 -17.58
CA ILE A 30 0.19 -13.80 -17.38
C ILE A 30 -0.59 -15.06 -17.06
N LYS A 31 -1.64 -14.95 -16.24
CA LYS A 31 -2.51 -16.07 -15.88
C LYS A 31 -3.18 -16.65 -17.13
N SER A 32 -3.71 -15.78 -18.00
CA SER A 32 -4.34 -16.20 -19.25
C SER A 32 -3.34 -16.93 -20.15
N LYS A 33 -2.13 -16.41 -20.27
CA LYS A 33 -1.06 -17.06 -21.04
C LYS A 33 -0.68 -18.42 -20.45
N PHE A 34 -0.61 -18.51 -19.15
CA PHE A 34 -0.31 -19.77 -18.46
C PHE A 34 -1.39 -20.82 -18.71
N GLU A 35 -2.66 -20.43 -18.59
CA GLU A 35 -3.79 -21.32 -18.83
C GLU A 35 -3.83 -21.83 -20.28
N ASN A 36 -3.32 -21.03 -21.21
CA ASN A 36 -3.24 -21.40 -22.63
C ASN A 36 -1.92 -22.09 -22.99
N GLY A 37 -1.07 -22.38 -22.01
CA GLY A 37 0.19 -23.08 -22.22
C GLY A 37 1.26 -22.26 -22.91
N LEU A 38 1.13 -20.93 -22.93
CA LEU A 38 2.06 -20.03 -23.65
C LEU A 38 3.29 -19.64 -22.82
N ILE A 39 3.24 -19.82 -21.50
CA ILE A 39 4.36 -19.50 -20.60
C ILE A 39 4.54 -20.65 -19.62
N ASP A 40 5.73 -20.70 -19.00
CA ASP A 40 6.06 -21.74 -18.03
C ASP A 40 5.56 -21.38 -16.62
N ASN A 41 5.71 -22.35 -15.71
CA ASN A 41 5.30 -22.24 -14.32
C ASN A 41 6.08 -21.17 -13.58
N VAL A 42 7.38 -21.00 -13.92
CA VAL A 42 8.25 -20.04 -13.26
C VAL A 42 7.77 -18.60 -13.53
N ALA A 43 7.44 -18.29 -14.76
CA ALA A 43 6.91 -16.97 -15.14
C ALA A 43 5.58 -16.68 -14.43
N PHE A 44 4.71 -17.67 -14.31
CA PHE A 44 3.44 -17.55 -13.61
C PHE A 44 3.67 -17.27 -12.11
N LEU A 45 4.55 -18.04 -11.48
CA LEU A 45 4.85 -17.86 -10.05
C LEU A 45 5.50 -16.53 -9.75
N GLN A 46 6.36 -16.05 -10.65
CA GLN A 46 6.99 -14.73 -10.51
C GLN A 46 5.94 -13.62 -10.53
N SER A 47 5.00 -13.68 -11.46
CA SER A 47 3.93 -12.69 -11.56
C SER A 47 3.01 -12.72 -10.33
N LEU A 48 2.74 -13.91 -9.81
CA LEU A 48 1.94 -14.08 -8.59
C LEU A 48 2.66 -13.47 -7.39
N THR A 49 3.96 -13.68 -7.28
CA THR A 49 4.78 -13.09 -6.21
C THR A 49 4.77 -11.57 -6.28
N GLU A 50 4.91 -11.00 -7.47
CA GLU A 50 4.86 -9.56 -7.67
C GLU A 50 3.50 -8.98 -7.28
N LYS A 51 2.41 -9.68 -7.60
CA LYS A 51 1.06 -9.29 -7.21
C LYS A 51 0.92 -9.25 -5.69
N TYR A 52 1.35 -10.31 -5.00
CA TYR A 52 1.26 -10.38 -3.54
C TYR A 52 2.15 -9.36 -2.86
N ASP A 53 3.33 -9.09 -3.42
CA ASP A 53 4.22 -8.06 -2.92
C ASP A 53 3.57 -6.68 -3.02
N ALA A 54 2.93 -6.38 -4.13
CA ALA A 54 2.21 -5.12 -4.32
C ALA A 54 1.05 -4.97 -3.35
N ILE A 55 0.30 -6.04 -3.09
CA ILE A 55 -0.78 -6.07 -2.10
C ILE A 55 -0.22 -5.76 -0.71
N SER A 56 0.88 -6.42 -0.35
CA SER A 56 1.53 -6.23 0.94
C SER A 56 1.99 -4.79 1.14
N GLN A 57 2.62 -4.20 0.12
CA GLN A 57 3.09 -2.82 0.17
C GLN A 57 1.94 -1.83 0.31
N HIS A 58 0.83 -2.09 -0.38
CA HIS A 58 -0.35 -1.23 -0.29
C HIS A 58 -0.96 -1.29 1.11
N LYS A 59 -1.09 -2.48 1.68
CA LYS A 59 -1.59 -2.66 3.05
C LYS A 59 -0.69 -1.94 4.07
N LYS A 60 0.61 -2.05 3.87
CA LYS A 60 1.60 -1.40 4.72
C LYS A 60 1.47 0.12 4.67
N ALA A 61 1.23 0.67 3.47
CA ALA A 61 1.04 2.10 3.28
C ALA A 61 -0.24 2.59 3.98
N ILE A 62 -1.33 1.81 3.91
CA ILE A 62 -2.58 2.14 4.59
C ILE A 62 -2.38 2.13 6.10
N ASN A 63 -1.72 1.10 6.63
CA ASN A 63 -1.42 1.02 8.07
C ASN A 63 -0.55 2.17 8.53
N ASP A 64 0.45 2.55 7.72
CA ASP A 64 1.33 3.67 8.04
C ASP A 64 0.56 4.99 8.12
N LEU A 65 -0.39 5.19 7.21
CA LEU A 65 -1.24 6.38 7.25
C LEU A 65 -2.09 6.41 8.53
N GLU A 66 -2.65 5.28 8.92
CA GLU A 66 -3.45 5.19 10.14
C GLU A 66 -2.62 5.49 11.39
N VAL A 67 -1.38 5.02 11.43
CA VAL A 67 -0.46 5.33 12.52
C VAL A 67 -0.16 6.83 12.57
N LYS A 68 0.12 7.46 11.42
CA LYS A 68 0.36 8.89 11.34
C LYS A 68 -0.86 9.70 11.75
N LYS A 69 -2.04 9.26 11.35
CA LYS A 69 -3.31 9.87 11.72
C LYS A 69 -3.53 9.81 13.23
N ALA A 70 -3.29 8.65 13.82
CA ALA A 70 -3.42 8.45 15.27
C ALA A 70 -2.42 9.33 16.03
N THR A 71 -1.21 9.47 15.52
CA THR A 71 -0.18 10.33 16.12
C THR A 71 -0.63 11.79 16.14
N ILE A 72 -1.21 12.27 15.05
CA ILE A 72 -1.73 13.65 14.97
C ILE A 72 -2.86 13.85 15.97
N ILE A 73 -3.78 12.91 16.07
CA ILE A 73 -4.90 12.97 17.02
C ILE A 73 -4.39 12.95 18.44
N TYR A 74 -3.40 12.10 18.73
CA TYR A 74 -2.79 12.01 20.05
C TYR A 74 -2.17 13.33 20.48
N HIS A 75 -1.39 13.97 19.61
CA HIS A 75 -0.77 15.25 19.90
C HIS A 75 -1.80 16.36 20.11
N SER A 76 -2.88 16.35 19.33
CA SER A 76 -3.98 17.29 19.51
C SER A 76 -4.67 17.11 20.87
N GLY A 77 -4.87 15.86 21.27
CA GLY A 77 -5.45 15.53 22.57
C GLY A 77 -4.55 15.98 23.73
N GLU A 78 -3.24 15.77 23.58
CA GLU A 78 -2.28 16.21 24.58
C GLU A 78 -2.30 17.73 24.77
N LYS A 79 -2.34 18.47 23.69
CA LYS A 79 -2.44 19.93 23.74
C LYS A 79 -3.71 20.40 24.45
N LEU A 80 -4.82 19.72 24.21
CA LEU A 80 -6.07 20.03 24.86
C LEU A 80 -6.01 19.80 26.37
N GLN A 81 -5.38 18.72 26.79
CA GLN A 81 -5.20 18.42 28.20
C GLN A 81 -4.34 19.45 28.92
N GLU A 82 -3.27 19.89 28.28
CA GLU A 82 -2.41 20.94 28.81
C GLU A 82 -3.15 22.26 28.94
N TYR A 83 -4.02 22.56 27.99
CA TYR A 83 -4.79 23.80 27.99
C TYR A 83 -5.85 23.83 29.10
N ILE A 84 -6.46 22.69 29.37
CA ILE A 84 -7.53 22.57 30.37
C ILE A 84 -6.96 22.62 31.79
N ARG A 85 -5.74 22.24 32.00
CA ARG A 85 -5.08 22.31 33.28
C ARG A 85 -4.61 23.71 33.61
#